data_425994d01e04a355789c3dd690ac7aee
#
_entry.id   425994d01e04a355789c3dd690ac7aee
#
_cell.length_a   1.000
_cell.length_b   1.000
_cell.length_c   1.000
_cell.angle_alpha   90.00
_cell.angle_beta   90.00
_cell.angle_gamma   90.00
#
_symmetry.space_group_name_H-M   'P 1'
#
loop_
_entity.id
_entity.type
_entity.pdbx_description
1 polymer ?
#
loop_
_entity_poly.entity_id
_entity_poly.type
_entity_poly.pdbx_seq_one_letter_code
_entity_poly.pdbx_strand_id
1 'polypeptide(L)'
;MEAEASGRNRFLFISNGHGEDAIAAAVAARLPDTVAVEAYPMIGSGNAYAGVCPIVGPRATLASEGWRNVKGSLRRDIATGGLATVPPALRFLRKVNGKYDRVVVVGDMVGVLACYFSGHRGLTYLDVYKTGAARLYSGPERWAIKQACKTVFCRADNLARTLEHIGVDARSAGNVMMDAIPYGDYDARTRRSRALAVTLLPGSRALTSESFALQVDALRSLPAEMRPDVFLAVAGSVSVDELARKTGLKRTPMLSVEPSDLGELSDGDLTIHMARGGAMGNLLATSDLVLSQAGTATVQALGLGKPAITFVNPRDRRSRFTDEQMLFGEARTVVTADAPAIGAALRKLLSDDEERRRLGNIGRQRIGGPGAMHAIIDALMG
;
A
#
# COMPACT_ATOMS: atom_id res chain seq x y z
N MET A 1 -31.27 -16.49 17.03
CA MET A 1 -29.95 -15.91 16.71
C MET A 1 -29.93 -14.39 16.46
N GLU A 2 -31.04 -13.69 16.63
CA GLU A 2 -31.10 -12.21 16.49
C GLU A 2 -31.02 -11.44 17.83
N ALA A 3 -31.06 -12.12 18.96
CA ALA A 3 -31.12 -11.47 20.30
C ALA A 3 -29.77 -11.17 20.95
N GLU A 4 -28.63 -11.71 20.41
CA GLU A 4 -27.30 -11.48 21.00
C GLU A 4 -26.55 -10.27 20.38
N ALA A 5 -27.11 -9.61 19.38
CA ALA A 5 -26.49 -8.47 18.69
C ALA A 5 -26.72 -7.11 19.40
N SER A 6 -27.50 -7.08 20.50
CA SER A 6 -27.96 -5.83 21.14
C SER A 6 -26.97 -5.16 22.10
N GLY A 7 -25.74 -5.67 22.25
CA GLY A 7 -24.76 -5.14 23.22
C GLY A 7 -23.37 -4.82 22.66
N ARG A 8 -23.08 -5.09 21.37
CA ARG A 8 -21.77 -4.85 20.77
C ARG A 8 -21.73 -3.51 20.04
N ASN A 9 -20.69 -2.72 20.27
CA ASN A 9 -20.42 -1.54 19.45
C ASN A 9 -20.26 -1.94 17.99
N ARG A 10 -20.90 -1.21 17.05
CA ARG A 10 -20.87 -1.48 15.62
C ARG A 10 -20.01 -0.46 14.89
N PHE A 11 -18.99 -0.92 14.20
CA PHE A 11 -18.08 -0.05 13.45
C PHE A 11 -18.17 -0.34 11.96
N LEU A 12 -18.17 0.74 11.15
CA LEU A 12 -18.09 0.66 9.70
C LEU A 12 -16.75 1.21 9.22
N PHE A 13 -15.96 0.37 8.56
CA PHE A 13 -14.74 0.78 7.88
C PHE A 13 -15.02 1.07 6.42
N ILE A 14 -14.62 2.24 5.93
CA ILE A 14 -14.80 2.68 4.54
C ILE A 14 -13.42 2.92 3.95
N SER A 15 -13.11 2.26 2.83
CA SER A 15 -11.83 2.37 2.12
C SER A 15 -12.05 2.47 0.62
N ASN A 16 -11.09 2.99 -0.14
CA ASN A 16 -11.26 3.28 -1.56
C ASN A 16 -10.09 2.84 -2.45
N GLY A 17 -9.41 1.76 -2.08
CA GLY A 17 -8.35 1.15 -2.87
C GLY A 17 -7.69 -0.01 -2.16
N HIS A 18 -6.94 -0.83 -2.90
CA HIS A 18 -6.34 -2.06 -2.34
C HIS A 18 -5.35 -1.80 -1.18
N GLY A 19 -4.58 -0.72 -1.24
CA GLY A 19 -3.66 -0.35 -0.16
C GLY A 19 -4.40 0.13 1.08
N GLU A 20 -5.44 0.89 0.87
CA GLU A 20 -6.34 1.41 1.91
C GLU A 20 -7.15 0.29 2.55
N ASP A 21 -7.62 -0.68 1.74
CA ASP A 21 -8.31 -1.89 2.23
C ASP A 21 -7.41 -2.70 3.17
N ALA A 22 -6.14 -2.88 2.80
CA ALA A 22 -5.18 -3.62 3.62
C ALA A 22 -4.91 -2.94 4.97
N ILE A 23 -4.78 -1.60 4.97
CA ILE A 23 -4.59 -0.83 6.20
C ILE A 23 -5.85 -0.88 7.07
N ALA A 24 -7.02 -0.68 6.48
CA ALA A 24 -8.29 -0.72 7.17
C ALA A 24 -8.56 -2.11 7.77
N ALA A 25 -8.28 -3.18 7.04
CA ALA A 25 -8.39 -4.55 7.52
C ALA A 25 -7.41 -4.83 8.67
N ALA A 26 -6.19 -4.31 8.59
CA ALA A 26 -5.20 -4.44 9.66
C ALA A 26 -5.62 -3.73 10.96
N VAL A 27 -6.30 -2.59 10.87
CA VAL A 27 -6.90 -1.91 12.03
C VAL A 27 -8.09 -2.71 12.56
N ALA A 28 -8.99 -3.13 11.67
CA ALA A 28 -10.18 -3.89 12.03
C ALA A 28 -9.85 -5.21 12.75
N ALA A 29 -8.83 -5.93 12.28
CA ALA A 29 -8.37 -7.18 12.88
C ALA A 29 -7.77 -7.04 14.29
N ARG A 30 -7.48 -5.81 14.75
CA ARG A 30 -6.94 -5.54 16.09
C ARG A 30 -7.98 -5.00 17.06
N LEU A 31 -9.18 -4.78 16.60
CA LEU A 31 -10.29 -4.43 17.50
C LEU A 31 -10.71 -5.64 18.34
N PRO A 32 -11.15 -5.45 19.58
CA PRO A 32 -11.59 -6.54 20.42
C PRO A 32 -12.90 -7.18 19.91
N ASP A 33 -13.14 -8.43 20.24
CA ASP A 33 -14.34 -9.19 19.85
C ASP A 33 -15.67 -8.58 20.34
N THR A 34 -15.59 -7.62 21.27
CA THR A 34 -16.74 -6.85 21.74
C THR A 34 -17.25 -5.83 20.70
N VAL A 35 -16.49 -5.61 19.62
CA VAL A 35 -16.87 -4.72 18.51
C VAL A 35 -17.30 -5.55 17.31
N ALA A 36 -18.48 -5.26 16.77
CA ALA A 36 -18.93 -5.81 15.49
C ALA A 36 -18.44 -4.92 14.35
N VAL A 37 -17.55 -5.42 13.52
CA VAL A 37 -16.96 -4.66 12.40
C VAL A 37 -17.59 -5.08 11.09
N GLU A 38 -17.93 -4.11 10.26
CA GLU A 38 -18.29 -4.29 8.86
C GLU A 38 -17.41 -3.38 7.98
N ALA A 39 -17.10 -3.82 6.77
CA ALA A 39 -16.27 -3.08 5.83
C ALA A 39 -17.04 -2.70 4.56
N TYR A 40 -16.84 -1.48 4.10
CA TYR A 40 -17.32 -0.99 2.83
C TYR A 40 -16.14 -0.56 1.95
N PRO A 41 -15.51 -1.49 1.20
CA PRO A 41 -14.56 -1.14 0.17
C PRO A 41 -15.33 -0.51 -1.01
N MET A 42 -15.15 0.78 -1.24
CA MET A 42 -15.87 1.53 -2.28
C MET A 42 -15.45 1.07 -3.69
N ILE A 43 -14.22 0.60 -3.84
CA ILE A 43 -13.61 0.18 -5.11
C ILE A 43 -12.96 -1.19 -4.93
N GLY A 44 -13.15 -2.07 -5.91
CA GLY A 44 -12.54 -3.40 -5.94
C GLY A 44 -13.31 -4.45 -5.15
N SER A 45 -12.70 -5.61 -5.00
CA SER A 45 -13.30 -6.79 -4.35
C SER A 45 -13.28 -6.74 -2.82
N GLY A 46 -12.39 -5.95 -2.22
CA GLY A 46 -12.20 -5.92 -0.77
C GLY A 46 -11.53 -7.18 -0.21
N ASN A 47 -10.74 -7.89 -1.00
CA ASN A 47 -10.12 -9.17 -0.59
C ASN A 47 -9.29 -9.08 0.70
N ALA A 48 -8.79 -7.88 1.06
CA ALA A 48 -8.05 -7.66 2.28
C ALA A 48 -8.89 -7.90 3.55
N TYR A 49 -10.22 -7.80 3.46
CA TYR A 49 -11.13 -8.04 4.58
C TYR A 49 -11.54 -9.51 4.74
N ALA A 50 -11.11 -10.39 3.83
CA ALA A 50 -11.41 -11.82 3.91
C ALA A 50 -10.86 -12.42 5.22
N GLY A 51 -11.72 -13.09 5.99
CA GLY A 51 -11.37 -13.62 7.31
C GLY A 51 -11.28 -12.57 8.43
N VAL A 52 -11.49 -11.28 8.15
CA VAL A 52 -11.45 -10.20 9.14
C VAL A 52 -12.88 -9.76 9.52
N CYS A 53 -13.68 -9.34 8.53
CA CYS A 53 -15.03 -8.87 8.79
C CYS A 53 -15.92 -8.98 7.54
N PRO A 54 -17.26 -8.96 7.70
CA PRO A 54 -18.19 -8.92 6.58
C PRO A 54 -18.02 -7.66 5.72
N ILE A 55 -18.20 -7.84 4.41
CA ILE A 55 -18.21 -6.73 3.45
C ILE A 55 -19.65 -6.35 3.14
N VAL A 56 -19.96 -5.06 3.20
CA VAL A 56 -21.28 -4.49 2.99
C VAL A 56 -21.28 -3.42 1.90
N GLY A 57 -22.45 -3.09 1.39
CA GLY A 57 -22.63 -2.01 0.40
C GLY A 57 -22.27 -2.37 -1.04
N PRO A 58 -22.58 -1.45 -1.98
CA PRO A 58 -22.25 -1.62 -3.39
C PRO A 58 -20.75 -1.40 -3.62
N ARG A 59 -20.16 -2.26 -4.43
CA ARG A 59 -18.75 -2.13 -4.84
C ARG A 59 -18.66 -1.64 -6.28
N ALA A 60 -17.72 -0.73 -6.53
CA ALA A 60 -17.45 -0.24 -7.86
C ALA A 60 -16.26 -0.97 -8.46
N THR A 61 -16.38 -1.39 -9.71
CA THR A 61 -15.25 -1.81 -10.54
C THR A 61 -14.89 -0.64 -11.44
N LEU A 62 -13.74 -0.04 -11.23
CA LEU A 62 -13.20 1.02 -12.08
C LEU A 62 -12.11 0.47 -12.97
N ALA A 63 -12.03 0.95 -14.21
CA ALA A 63 -10.98 0.54 -15.15
C ALA A 63 -9.57 0.90 -14.63
N SER A 64 -9.45 1.89 -13.77
CA SER A 64 -8.21 2.29 -13.08
C SER A 64 -7.99 1.57 -11.75
N GLU A 65 -8.95 0.77 -11.26
CA GLU A 65 -8.96 0.20 -9.90
C GLU A 65 -8.70 1.26 -8.80
N GLY A 66 -9.20 2.48 -9.00
CA GLY A 66 -8.96 3.64 -8.14
C GLY A 66 -7.58 4.29 -8.33
N TRP A 67 -6.76 3.80 -9.26
CA TRP A 67 -5.40 4.26 -9.46
C TRP A 67 -5.29 5.31 -10.55
N ARG A 68 -5.04 6.56 -10.18
CA ARG A 68 -4.97 7.70 -11.09
C ARG A 68 -3.55 8.08 -11.53
N ASN A 69 -2.58 7.20 -11.37
CA ASN A 69 -1.18 7.47 -11.67
C ASN A 69 -0.78 7.20 -13.14
N VAL A 70 -1.67 6.59 -13.93
CA VAL A 70 -1.47 6.42 -15.37
C VAL A 70 -2.17 7.56 -16.14
N LYS A 71 -1.52 8.08 -17.19
CA LYS A 71 -2.11 9.11 -18.05
C LYS A 71 -3.47 8.66 -18.61
N GLY A 72 -4.46 9.53 -18.52
CA GLY A 72 -5.80 9.26 -19.06
C GLY A 72 -6.69 8.34 -18.21
N SER A 73 -6.26 7.86 -17.03
CA SER A 73 -7.06 7.00 -16.17
C SER A 73 -8.40 7.61 -15.78
N LEU A 74 -8.42 8.90 -15.40
CA LEU A 74 -9.67 9.59 -15.05
C LEU A 74 -10.66 9.65 -16.22
N ARG A 75 -10.17 9.97 -17.45
CA ARG A 75 -11.03 9.97 -18.65
C ARG A 75 -11.60 8.58 -18.94
N ARG A 76 -10.76 7.54 -18.75
CA ARG A 76 -11.18 6.15 -18.92
C ARG A 76 -12.22 5.75 -17.88
N ASP A 77 -12.01 6.09 -16.60
CA ASP A 77 -13.00 5.81 -15.55
C ASP A 77 -14.35 6.47 -15.84
N ILE A 78 -14.34 7.74 -16.27
CA ILE A 78 -15.58 8.45 -16.66
C ILE A 78 -16.23 7.76 -17.87
N ALA A 79 -15.44 7.43 -18.90
CA ALA A 79 -15.95 6.79 -20.13
C ALA A 79 -16.49 5.36 -19.89
N THR A 80 -15.96 4.64 -18.88
CA THR A 80 -16.41 3.29 -18.49
C THR A 80 -17.50 3.31 -17.41
N GLY A 81 -18.13 4.46 -17.15
CA GLY A 81 -19.27 4.57 -16.25
C GLY A 81 -18.91 4.81 -14.78
N GLY A 82 -17.71 5.27 -14.48
CA GLY A 82 -17.27 5.53 -13.11
C GLY A 82 -18.18 6.51 -12.36
N LEU A 83 -18.82 7.48 -13.05
CA LEU A 83 -19.80 8.38 -12.43
C LEU A 83 -21.08 7.65 -11.99
N ALA A 84 -21.45 6.56 -12.66
CA ALA A 84 -22.62 5.76 -12.30
C ALA A 84 -22.46 5.02 -10.97
N THR A 85 -21.24 4.89 -10.46
CA THR A 85 -20.96 4.25 -9.16
C THR A 85 -21.25 5.16 -7.96
N VAL A 86 -21.30 6.49 -8.17
CA VAL A 86 -21.51 7.48 -7.11
C VAL A 86 -22.93 7.41 -6.51
N PRO A 87 -24.03 7.38 -7.28
CA PRO A 87 -25.38 7.34 -6.71
C PRO A 87 -25.64 6.09 -5.85
N PRO A 88 -25.24 4.86 -6.23
CA PRO A 88 -25.38 3.70 -5.36
C PRO A 88 -24.61 3.84 -4.05
N ALA A 89 -23.39 4.36 -4.09
CA ALA A 89 -22.56 4.60 -2.90
C ALA A 89 -23.24 5.59 -1.93
N LEU A 90 -23.69 6.74 -2.44
CA LEU A 90 -24.39 7.73 -1.62
C LEU A 90 -25.72 7.21 -1.06
N ARG A 91 -26.48 6.43 -1.83
CA ARG A 91 -27.72 5.79 -1.34
C ARG A 91 -27.45 4.82 -0.21
N PHE A 92 -26.42 3.99 -0.36
CA PHE A 92 -26.01 3.06 0.70
C PHE A 92 -25.59 3.80 1.96
N LEU A 93 -24.70 4.78 1.84
CA LEU A 93 -24.22 5.57 3.00
C LEU A 93 -25.38 6.29 3.71
N ARG A 94 -26.34 6.89 2.97
CA ARG A 94 -27.55 7.48 3.57
C ARG A 94 -28.40 6.45 4.32
N LYS A 95 -28.57 5.23 3.75
CA LYS A 95 -29.34 4.14 4.37
C LYS A 95 -28.74 3.66 5.68
N VAL A 96 -27.41 3.72 5.81
CA VAL A 96 -26.69 3.24 7.00
C VAL A 96 -26.31 4.37 7.98
N ASN A 97 -26.65 5.61 7.68
CA ASN A 97 -26.42 6.73 8.58
C ASN A 97 -27.13 6.50 9.92
N GLY A 98 -26.41 6.66 11.04
CA GLY A 98 -26.90 6.40 12.39
C GLY A 98 -26.99 4.93 12.81
N LYS A 99 -26.55 3.98 11.96
CA LYS A 99 -26.56 2.53 12.29
C LYS A 99 -25.27 2.00 12.90
N TYR A 100 -24.23 2.80 12.92
CA TYR A 100 -22.92 2.45 13.47
C TYR A 100 -22.51 3.47 14.52
N ASP A 101 -21.92 2.97 15.60
CA ASP A 101 -21.40 3.80 16.69
C ASP A 101 -20.16 4.58 16.26
N ARG A 102 -19.38 3.99 15.35
CA ARG A 102 -18.22 4.62 14.73
C ARG A 102 -18.17 4.36 13.22
N VAL A 103 -17.83 5.37 12.47
CA VAL A 103 -17.52 5.26 11.03
C VAL A 103 -16.07 5.69 10.83
N VAL A 104 -15.26 4.75 10.34
CA VAL A 104 -13.82 4.92 10.11
C VAL A 104 -13.58 5.01 8.62
N VAL A 105 -13.05 6.14 8.15
CA VAL A 105 -12.69 6.34 6.75
C VAL A 105 -11.17 6.19 6.61
N VAL A 106 -10.72 5.32 5.72
CA VAL A 106 -9.31 5.06 5.46
C VAL A 106 -8.99 5.36 4.00
N GLY A 107 -8.09 6.30 3.76
CA GLY A 107 -7.68 6.61 2.39
C GLY A 107 -7.54 8.09 2.11
N ASP A 108 -8.17 8.54 1.04
CA ASP A 108 -8.21 9.93 0.61
C ASP A 108 -9.53 10.64 0.97
N MET A 109 -9.69 11.87 0.50
CA MET A 109 -10.88 12.68 0.75
C MET A 109 -12.17 12.16 0.12
N VAL A 110 -12.12 11.20 -0.82
CA VAL A 110 -13.34 10.69 -1.50
C VAL A 110 -14.28 10.02 -0.50
N GLY A 111 -13.74 9.20 0.40
CA GLY A 111 -14.52 8.56 1.46
C GLY A 111 -15.14 9.58 2.43
N VAL A 112 -14.36 10.60 2.86
CA VAL A 112 -14.81 11.67 3.76
C VAL A 112 -15.96 12.48 3.11
N LEU A 113 -15.80 12.87 1.84
CA LEU A 113 -16.81 13.63 1.12
C LEU A 113 -18.09 12.79 0.87
N ALA A 114 -17.94 11.51 0.52
CA ALA A 114 -19.10 10.62 0.34
C ALA A 114 -19.90 10.49 1.65
N CYS A 115 -19.25 10.33 2.77
CA CYS A 115 -19.87 10.33 4.09
C CYS A 115 -20.52 11.67 4.41
N TYR A 116 -19.83 12.79 4.20
CA TYR A 116 -20.34 14.13 4.45
C TYR A 116 -21.64 14.40 3.68
N PHE A 117 -21.66 14.15 2.36
CA PHE A 117 -22.85 14.34 1.51
C PHE A 117 -23.97 13.32 1.78
N SER A 118 -23.66 12.24 2.49
CA SER A 118 -24.63 11.25 2.94
C SER A 118 -25.16 11.50 4.36
N GLY A 119 -24.74 12.60 5.01
CA GLY A 119 -25.21 13.00 6.33
C GLY A 119 -24.38 12.51 7.50
N HIS A 120 -23.33 11.69 7.27
CA HIS A 120 -22.48 11.23 8.35
C HIS A 120 -21.65 12.38 8.95
N ARG A 121 -21.49 12.34 10.27
CA ARG A 121 -20.67 13.25 11.07
C ARG A 121 -19.94 12.47 12.13
N GLY A 122 -18.94 13.09 12.74
CA GLY A 122 -18.16 12.47 13.80
C GLY A 122 -17.27 11.32 13.31
N LEU A 123 -16.80 11.37 12.06
CA LEU A 123 -15.94 10.35 11.47
C LEU A 123 -14.59 10.28 12.18
N THR A 124 -14.02 9.08 12.25
CA THR A 124 -12.59 8.90 12.43
C THR A 124 -11.95 8.74 11.06
N TYR A 125 -11.03 9.64 10.71
CA TYR A 125 -10.38 9.64 9.40
C TYR A 125 -8.91 9.25 9.53
N LEU A 126 -8.52 8.17 8.88
CA LEU A 126 -7.13 7.73 8.75
C LEU A 126 -6.60 8.19 7.38
N ASP A 127 -5.90 9.31 7.38
CA ASP A 127 -5.33 9.88 6.15
C ASP A 127 -4.03 9.16 5.79
N VAL A 128 -4.12 8.27 4.84
CA VAL A 128 -2.98 7.56 4.28
C VAL A 128 -2.50 8.12 2.94
N TYR A 129 -3.20 9.15 2.43
CA TYR A 129 -2.92 9.76 1.13
C TYR A 129 -2.02 10.99 1.20
N LYS A 130 -2.31 11.92 2.12
CA LYS A 130 -1.50 13.14 2.29
C LYS A 130 -0.15 12.78 2.92
N THR A 131 0.89 13.44 2.46
CA THR A 131 2.27 13.06 2.83
C THR A 131 2.96 14.09 3.72
N GLY A 132 2.39 15.29 3.83
CA GLY A 132 3.04 16.40 4.53
C GLY A 132 4.21 17.03 3.77
N ALA A 133 4.66 16.40 2.69
CA ALA A 133 5.71 16.92 1.80
C ALA A 133 5.08 17.64 0.58
N ALA A 134 4.66 16.89 -0.45
CA ALA A 134 4.05 17.45 -1.65
C ALA A 134 2.53 17.55 -1.58
N ARG A 135 1.90 16.69 -0.79
CA ARG A 135 0.45 16.58 -0.68
C ARG A 135 -0.02 17.13 0.66
N LEU A 136 -0.46 18.38 0.62
CA LEU A 136 -1.02 19.11 1.77
C LEU A 136 -2.54 19.21 1.65
N TYR A 137 -3.22 19.61 2.73
CA TYR A 137 -4.65 19.88 2.70
C TYR A 137 -4.94 21.24 2.06
N SER A 138 -5.78 21.24 1.05
CA SER A 138 -6.36 22.47 0.47
C SER A 138 -7.42 23.10 1.40
N GLY A 139 -7.79 24.33 1.14
CA GLY A 139 -8.85 25.00 1.91
C GLY A 139 -10.17 24.24 1.97
N PRO A 140 -10.72 23.81 0.80
CA PRO A 140 -11.94 23.00 0.78
C PRO A 140 -11.83 21.66 1.52
N GLU A 141 -10.68 20.98 1.44
CA GLU A 141 -10.46 19.73 2.18
C GLU A 141 -10.46 19.97 3.69
N ARG A 142 -9.77 21.00 4.16
CA ARG A 142 -9.76 21.39 5.59
C ARG A 142 -11.17 21.70 6.09
N TRP A 143 -11.96 22.42 5.29
CA TRP A 143 -13.35 22.69 5.62
C TRP A 143 -14.18 21.40 5.72
N ALA A 144 -14.09 20.52 4.75
CA ALA A 144 -14.84 19.26 4.74
C ALA A 144 -14.46 18.35 5.93
N ILE A 145 -13.15 18.26 6.25
CA ILE A 145 -12.65 17.52 7.40
C ILE A 145 -13.25 18.11 8.70
N LYS A 146 -13.21 19.42 8.86
CA LYS A 146 -13.78 20.08 10.05
C LYS A 146 -15.28 19.82 10.22
N GLN A 147 -16.02 19.70 9.12
CA GLN A 147 -17.48 19.46 9.16
C GLN A 147 -17.83 17.99 9.39
N ALA A 148 -17.01 17.06 8.92
CA ALA A 148 -17.32 15.63 8.91
C ALA A 148 -16.62 14.82 10.00
N CYS A 149 -15.38 15.17 10.35
CA CYS A 149 -14.53 14.34 11.18
C CYS A 149 -14.52 14.82 12.65
N LYS A 150 -14.53 13.86 13.57
CA LYS A 150 -14.26 14.07 15.00
C LYS A 150 -12.76 13.98 15.26
N THR A 151 -12.12 12.94 14.75
CA THR A 151 -10.68 12.68 14.94
C THR A 151 -10.04 12.36 13.60
N VAL A 152 -8.81 12.86 13.38
CA VAL A 152 -8.03 12.59 12.16
C VAL A 152 -6.64 12.09 12.54
N PHE A 153 -6.24 10.96 11.99
CA PHE A 153 -4.87 10.46 12.10
C PHE A 153 -4.10 10.80 10.83
N CYS A 154 -3.08 11.64 10.98
CA CYS A 154 -2.22 12.14 9.92
C CYS A 154 -0.89 11.38 9.89
N ARG A 155 -0.29 11.26 8.71
CA ARG A 155 1.04 10.63 8.54
C ARG A 155 2.20 11.53 8.97
N ALA A 156 1.97 12.83 9.13
CA ALA A 156 3.03 13.79 9.40
C ALA A 156 2.51 14.91 10.34
N ASP A 157 3.38 15.38 11.23
CA ASP A 157 3.05 16.38 12.25
C ASP A 157 2.55 17.70 11.66
N ASN A 158 3.11 18.15 10.55
CA ASN A 158 2.68 19.39 9.91
C ASN A 158 1.25 19.31 9.36
N LEU A 159 0.79 18.13 8.97
CA LEU A 159 -0.61 17.90 8.59
C LEU A 159 -1.53 17.95 9.81
N ALA A 160 -1.14 17.29 10.91
CA ALA A 160 -1.90 17.32 12.15
C ALA A 160 -2.04 18.77 12.67
N ARG A 161 -0.93 19.50 12.82
CA ARG A 161 -0.92 20.91 13.24
C ARG A 161 -1.80 21.79 12.35
N THR A 162 -1.80 21.55 11.02
CA THR A 162 -2.67 22.32 10.09
C THR A 162 -4.15 22.14 10.41
N LEU A 163 -4.56 20.94 10.83
CA LEU A 163 -5.96 20.64 11.19
C LEU A 163 -6.28 21.10 12.63
N GLU A 164 -5.34 20.95 13.57
CA GLU A 164 -5.47 21.45 14.95
C GLU A 164 -5.73 22.95 14.98
N HIS A 165 -5.03 23.75 14.15
CA HIS A 165 -5.22 25.19 14.02
C HIS A 165 -6.64 25.62 13.62
N ILE A 166 -7.42 24.72 13.03
CA ILE A 166 -8.83 24.96 12.69
C ILE A 166 -9.79 24.26 13.64
N GLY A 167 -9.29 23.69 14.75
CA GLY A 167 -10.09 23.07 15.82
C GLY A 167 -10.54 21.64 15.54
N VAL A 168 -9.79 20.87 14.73
CA VAL A 168 -9.99 19.43 14.53
C VAL A 168 -9.06 18.66 15.47
N ASP A 169 -9.55 17.61 16.15
CA ASP A 169 -8.69 16.66 16.89
C ASP A 169 -7.88 15.87 15.86
N ALA A 170 -6.70 16.36 15.55
CA ALA A 170 -5.79 15.75 14.61
C ALA A 170 -4.54 15.23 15.33
N ARG A 171 -4.08 14.05 14.97
CA ARG A 171 -2.98 13.35 15.65
C ARG A 171 -1.99 12.83 14.63
N SER A 172 -0.69 12.87 14.98
CA SER A 172 0.39 12.20 14.25
C SER A 172 1.14 11.30 15.24
N ALA A 173 0.69 10.05 15.34
CA ALA A 173 1.21 9.08 16.32
C ALA A 173 2.14 8.03 15.66
N GLY A 174 2.65 8.32 14.47
CA GLY A 174 3.41 7.40 13.63
C GLY A 174 2.72 7.15 12.28
N ASN A 175 3.30 6.28 11.49
CA ASN A 175 2.79 5.95 10.16
C ASN A 175 2.10 4.58 10.19
N VAL A 176 0.77 4.57 10.13
CA VAL A 176 -0.04 3.34 10.15
C VAL A 176 0.33 2.34 9.03
N MET A 177 0.91 2.80 7.93
CA MET A 177 1.42 1.90 6.88
C MET A 177 2.57 1.01 7.37
N MET A 178 3.34 1.49 8.35
CA MET A 178 4.43 0.71 8.96
C MET A 178 3.88 -0.31 9.96
N ASP A 179 2.82 0.03 10.69
CA ASP A 179 2.11 -0.90 11.58
C ASP A 179 1.35 -1.99 10.80
N ALA A 180 0.96 -1.69 9.56
CA ALA A 180 0.19 -2.58 8.69
C ALA A 180 1.06 -3.45 7.78
N ILE A 181 2.38 -3.49 7.98
CA ILE A 181 3.25 -4.41 7.23
C ILE A 181 2.86 -5.84 7.61
N PRO A 182 2.43 -6.68 6.65
CA PRO A 182 2.06 -8.05 6.96
C PRO A 182 3.32 -8.92 7.12
N TYR A 183 3.37 -9.68 8.19
CA TYR A 183 4.33 -10.74 8.42
C TYR A 183 3.58 -12.07 8.47
N GLY A 184 4.06 -13.06 7.73
CA GLY A 184 3.45 -14.38 7.63
C GLY A 184 4.43 -15.50 7.92
N ASP A 185 4.06 -16.68 7.48
CA ASP A 185 4.75 -17.96 7.67
C ASP A 185 5.98 -18.17 6.77
N TYR A 186 6.19 -17.33 5.75
CA TYR A 186 7.28 -17.48 4.78
C TYR A 186 8.65 -17.15 5.40
N ASP A 187 9.52 -18.14 5.51
CA ASP A 187 10.90 -17.91 5.99
C ASP A 187 11.85 -17.53 4.83
N ALA A 188 11.89 -16.24 4.54
CA ALA A 188 12.77 -15.68 3.52
C ALA A 188 14.26 -15.82 3.89
N ARG A 189 14.61 -15.94 5.18
CA ARG A 189 16.01 -16.01 5.61
C ARG A 189 16.66 -17.33 5.24
N THR A 190 15.93 -18.42 5.31
CA THR A 190 16.42 -19.75 4.94
C THR A 190 16.67 -19.89 3.42
N ARG A 191 16.11 -18.98 2.62
CA ARG A 191 16.32 -18.92 1.17
C ARG A 191 17.55 -18.07 0.79
N ARG A 192 18.19 -17.40 1.75
CA ARG A 192 19.41 -16.65 1.47
C ARG A 192 20.61 -17.57 1.38
N SER A 193 21.36 -17.38 0.30
CA SER A 193 22.66 -18.05 0.05
C SER A 193 23.78 -17.03 -0.16
N ARG A 194 23.44 -15.76 -0.43
CA ARG A 194 24.37 -14.69 -0.74
C ARG A 194 24.39 -13.61 0.34
N ALA A 195 25.45 -12.82 0.37
CA ALA A 195 25.63 -11.74 1.33
C ALA A 195 24.54 -10.64 1.21
N LEU A 196 24.05 -10.39 -0.01
CA LEU A 196 23.05 -9.36 -0.28
C LEU A 196 21.81 -9.97 -0.92
N ALA A 197 20.66 -9.35 -0.64
CA ALA A 197 19.38 -9.73 -1.20
C ALA A 197 18.59 -8.51 -1.70
N VAL A 198 17.85 -8.69 -2.77
CA VAL A 198 16.99 -7.68 -3.40
C VAL A 198 15.56 -8.19 -3.46
N THR A 199 14.58 -7.38 -3.02
CA THR A 199 13.17 -7.68 -3.26
C THR A 199 12.65 -6.89 -4.46
N LEU A 200 12.00 -7.61 -5.37
CA LEU A 200 11.28 -7.04 -6.50
C LEU A 200 9.84 -6.74 -6.11
N LEU A 201 9.42 -5.50 -6.38
CA LEU A 201 8.08 -4.99 -6.15
C LEU A 201 7.56 -4.40 -7.48
N PRO A 202 7.23 -5.21 -8.49
CA PRO A 202 6.90 -4.72 -9.83
C PRO A 202 5.54 -4.00 -9.87
N GLY A 203 4.78 -4.04 -8.77
CA GLY A 203 3.44 -3.50 -8.67
C GLY A 203 2.36 -4.57 -8.73
N SER A 204 1.09 -4.13 -8.88
CA SER A 204 -0.08 -5.03 -8.87
C SER A 204 -1.06 -4.76 -10.03
N ARG A 205 -0.67 -3.96 -11.03
CA ARG A 205 -1.58 -3.37 -12.02
C ARG A 205 -1.03 -3.45 -13.45
N ALA A 206 -1.65 -2.71 -14.38
CA ALA A 206 -1.45 -2.79 -15.82
C ALA A 206 0.00 -2.80 -16.35
N LEU A 207 0.99 -2.34 -15.58
CA LEU A 207 2.40 -2.32 -15.99
C LEU A 207 3.28 -3.33 -15.24
N THR A 208 2.67 -4.23 -14.47
CA THR A 208 3.40 -5.16 -13.60
C THR A 208 4.31 -6.09 -14.39
N SER A 209 3.81 -6.70 -15.45
CA SER A 209 4.57 -7.67 -16.25
C SER A 209 5.75 -7.01 -16.99
N GLU A 210 5.55 -5.80 -17.54
CA GLU A 210 6.63 -5.04 -18.17
C GLU A 210 7.66 -4.56 -17.14
N SER A 211 7.20 -4.11 -15.99
CA SER A 211 8.08 -3.67 -14.90
C SER A 211 8.94 -4.83 -14.39
N PHE A 212 8.32 -5.99 -14.21
CA PHE A 212 9.02 -7.21 -13.81
C PHE A 212 10.08 -7.62 -14.84
N ALA A 213 9.74 -7.61 -16.14
CA ALA A 213 10.69 -7.95 -17.20
C ALA A 213 11.93 -7.03 -17.17
N LEU A 214 11.75 -5.70 -17.04
CA LEU A 214 12.87 -4.78 -16.91
C LEU A 214 13.73 -5.02 -15.66
N GLN A 215 13.11 -5.39 -14.54
CA GLN A 215 13.83 -5.74 -13.32
C GLN A 215 14.66 -7.01 -13.49
N VAL A 216 14.11 -8.02 -14.14
CA VAL A 216 14.81 -9.29 -14.46
C VAL A 216 15.97 -9.05 -15.42
N ASP A 217 15.77 -8.28 -16.48
CA ASP A 217 16.82 -7.98 -17.46
C ASP A 217 17.97 -7.17 -16.82
N ALA A 218 17.64 -6.26 -15.89
CA ALA A 218 18.66 -5.54 -15.12
C ALA A 218 19.48 -6.48 -14.22
N LEU A 219 18.84 -7.45 -13.55
CA LEU A 219 19.54 -8.45 -12.73
C LEU A 219 20.43 -9.38 -13.59
N ARG A 220 19.95 -9.78 -14.76
CA ARG A 220 20.73 -10.58 -15.72
C ARG A 220 21.98 -9.84 -16.21
N SER A 221 21.92 -8.49 -16.30
CA SER A 221 23.06 -7.67 -16.71
C SER A 221 24.17 -7.57 -15.67
N LEU A 222 23.93 -8.03 -14.43
CA LEU A 222 24.96 -8.05 -13.39
C LEU A 222 25.93 -9.22 -13.61
N PRO A 223 27.25 -9.01 -13.34
CA PRO A 223 28.19 -10.11 -13.24
C PRO A 223 27.73 -11.16 -12.23
N ALA A 224 27.98 -12.44 -12.50
CA ALA A 224 27.47 -13.54 -11.69
C ALA A 224 27.86 -13.45 -10.21
N GLU A 225 29.09 -12.98 -9.94
CA GLU A 225 29.64 -12.77 -8.61
C GLU A 225 28.98 -11.61 -7.84
N MET A 226 28.34 -10.67 -8.53
CA MET A 226 27.64 -9.54 -7.94
C MET A 226 26.13 -9.77 -7.79
N ARG A 227 25.58 -10.86 -8.35
CA ARG A 227 24.15 -11.14 -8.25
C ARG A 227 23.74 -11.39 -6.81
N PRO A 228 22.73 -10.67 -6.30
CA PRO A 228 22.18 -10.92 -4.96
C PRO A 228 21.24 -12.13 -4.98
N ASP A 229 20.80 -12.58 -3.81
CA ASP A 229 19.56 -13.36 -3.71
C ASP A 229 18.38 -12.48 -4.13
N VAL A 230 17.43 -13.06 -4.85
CA VAL A 230 16.30 -12.29 -5.40
C VAL A 230 14.99 -12.85 -4.89
N PHE A 231 14.19 -11.96 -4.32
CA PHE A 231 12.84 -12.23 -3.87
C PHE A 231 11.82 -11.45 -4.70
N LEU A 232 10.64 -12.01 -4.89
CA LEU A 232 9.51 -11.36 -5.56
C LEU A 232 8.28 -11.39 -4.66
N ALA A 233 7.81 -10.20 -4.27
CA ALA A 233 6.51 -10.06 -3.62
C ALA A 233 5.41 -10.01 -4.69
N VAL A 234 4.66 -11.10 -4.82
CA VAL A 234 3.60 -11.25 -5.82
C VAL A 234 2.28 -10.75 -5.25
N ALA A 235 1.72 -9.69 -5.83
CA ALA A 235 0.39 -9.20 -5.44
C ALA A 235 -0.71 -10.21 -5.78
N GLY A 236 -1.82 -10.19 -5.01
CA GLY A 236 -2.91 -11.16 -5.14
C GLY A 236 -3.54 -11.23 -6.53
N SER A 237 -3.57 -10.10 -7.26
CA SER A 237 -4.12 -10.00 -8.62
C SER A 237 -3.15 -10.42 -9.73
N VAL A 238 -1.88 -10.72 -9.41
CA VAL A 238 -0.84 -10.97 -10.41
C VAL A 238 -0.71 -12.45 -10.71
N SER A 239 -0.71 -12.80 -12.01
CA SER A 239 -0.48 -14.15 -12.50
C SER A 239 1.03 -14.44 -12.60
N VAL A 240 1.49 -15.44 -11.86
CA VAL A 240 2.90 -15.91 -11.93
C VAL A 240 3.23 -16.47 -13.32
N ASP A 241 2.28 -17.16 -13.96
CA ASP A 241 2.50 -17.74 -15.28
C ASP A 241 2.66 -16.67 -16.38
N GLU A 242 2.01 -15.51 -16.21
CA GLU A 242 2.22 -14.35 -17.07
C GLU A 242 3.62 -13.75 -16.89
N LEU A 243 4.09 -13.63 -15.64
CA LEU A 243 5.43 -13.15 -15.32
C LEU A 243 6.50 -14.09 -15.89
N ALA A 244 6.31 -15.40 -15.74
CA ALA A 244 7.19 -16.43 -16.29
C ALA A 244 7.30 -16.34 -17.82
N ARG A 245 6.15 -16.29 -18.51
CA ARG A 245 6.11 -16.14 -19.98
C ARG A 245 6.79 -14.85 -20.47
N LYS A 246 6.57 -13.74 -19.76
CA LYS A 246 7.12 -12.43 -20.14
C LYS A 246 8.64 -12.37 -20.03
N THR A 247 9.24 -13.13 -19.13
CA THR A 247 10.69 -13.12 -18.84
C THR A 247 11.43 -14.33 -19.41
N GLY A 248 10.70 -15.36 -19.87
CA GLY A 248 11.28 -16.64 -20.29
C GLY A 248 11.79 -17.50 -19.12
N LEU A 249 11.53 -17.11 -17.87
CA LEU A 249 11.89 -17.89 -16.70
C LEU A 249 10.97 -19.12 -16.57
N LYS A 250 11.53 -20.23 -16.11
CA LYS A 250 10.77 -21.44 -15.80
C LYS A 250 10.31 -21.42 -14.37
N ARG A 251 9.03 -21.77 -14.16
CA ARG A 251 8.46 -21.90 -12.82
C ARG A 251 8.75 -23.29 -12.26
N THR A 252 9.30 -23.33 -11.05
CA THR A 252 9.40 -24.54 -10.23
C THR A 252 8.48 -24.33 -9.02
N PRO A 253 7.36 -25.09 -8.94
CA PRO A 253 6.48 -25.05 -7.78
C PRO A 253 7.23 -25.55 -6.55
N MET A 254 7.01 -24.92 -5.42
CA MET A 254 7.53 -25.40 -4.15
C MET A 254 6.60 -26.47 -3.58
N LEU A 255 7.16 -27.54 -3.04
CA LEU A 255 6.46 -28.56 -2.24
C LEU A 255 6.40 -28.11 -0.77
N SER A 256 6.24 -26.82 -0.52
CA SER A 256 6.16 -26.22 0.81
C SER A 256 4.75 -26.34 1.36
N VAL A 257 4.64 -26.54 2.67
CA VAL A 257 3.38 -26.44 3.42
C VAL A 257 3.00 -24.99 3.75
N GLU A 258 3.86 -24.01 3.42
CA GLU A 258 3.65 -22.60 3.64
C GLU A 258 2.72 -22.02 2.54
N PRO A 259 1.49 -21.60 2.85
CA PRO A 259 0.53 -21.11 1.84
C PRO A 259 1.01 -19.85 1.09
N SER A 260 1.93 -19.09 1.70
CA SER A 260 2.52 -17.88 1.10
C SER A 260 3.56 -18.18 0.04
N ASP A 261 4.18 -19.37 0.06
CA ASP A 261 5.26 -19.78 -0.85
C ASP A 261 4.69 -20.12 -2.23
N LEU A 262 5.17 -19.48 -3.27
CA LEU A 262 4.77 -19.70 -4.65
C LEU A 262 5.84 -20.46 -5.46
N GLY A 263 6.93 -20.87 -4.81
CA GLY A 263 8.07 -21.50 -5.45
C GLY A 263 9.02 -20.49 -6.11
N GLU A 264 9.61 -20.87 -7.20
CA GLU A 264 10.69 -20.14 -7.85
C GLU A 264 10.45 -19.90 -9.33
N LEU A 265 11.03 -18.81 -9.85
CA LEU A 265 11.26 -18.58 -11.28
C LEU A 265 12.76 -18.63 -11.54
N SER A 266 13.20 -19.45 -12.50
CA SER A 266 14.63 -19.61 -12.80
C SER A 266 14.90 -19.88 -14.28
N ASP A 267 16.09 -19.48 -14.74
CA ASP A 267 16.68 -19.88 -16.02
C ASP A 267 18.01 -20.65 -15.86
N GLY A 268 18.34 -20.99 -14.59
CA GLY A 268 19.59 -21.64 -14.23
C GLY A 268 20.66 -20.65 -13.73
N ASP A 269 20.74 -19.47 -14.31
CA ASP A 269 21.68 -18.43 -13.91
C ASP A 269 21.12 -17.46 -12.87
N LEU A 270 19.81 -17.19 -12.94
CA LEU A 270 19.07 -16.33 -12.02
C LEU A 270 17.92 -17.14 -11.42
N THR A 271 17.83 -17.13 -10.09
CA THR A 271 16.70 -17.71 -9.35
C THR A 271 16.01 -16.62 -8.56
N ILE A 272 14.67 -16.58 -8.64
CA ILE A 272 13.80 -15.62 -7.98
C ILE A 272 12.82 -16.38 -7.10
N HIS A 273 12.96 -16.25 -5.78
CA HIS A 273 12.04 -16.83 -4.80
C HIS A 273 10.77 -16.00 -4.72
N MET A 274 9.61 -16.62 -4.84
CA MET A 274 8.34 -15.92 -4.91
C MET A 274 7.50 -16.17 -3.68
N ALA A 275 6.92 -15.10 -3.13
CA ALA A 275 5.93 -15.25 -2.07
C ALA A 275 4.79 -14.24 -2.22
N ARG A 276 3.64 -14.53 -1.57
CA ARG A 276 2.40 -13.75 -1.65
C ARG A 276 1.81 -13.47 -0.26
N GLY A 277 0.90 -12.51 -0.20
CA GLY A 277 0.09 -12.25 0.99
C GLY A 277 0.91 -11.75 2.18
N GLY A 278 0.82 -12.44 3.32
CA GLY A 278 1.51 -12.09 4.56
C GLY A 278 3.03 -12.10 4.49
N ALA A 279 3.63 -12.70 3.47
CA ALA A 279 5.08 -12.81 3.33
C ALA A 279 5.81 -11.50 3.01
N MET A 280 5.11 -10.43 2.60
CA MET A 280 5.77 -9.20 2.13
C MET A 280 6.72 -8.60 3.17
N GLY A 281 6.31 -8.55 4.44
CA GLY A 281 7.17 -8.06 5.53
C GLY A 281 8.42 -8.93 5.72
N ASN A 282 8.28 -10.24 5.61
CA ASN A 282 9.39 -11.19 5.70
C ASN A 282 10.41 -10.97 4.57
N LEU A 283 9.95 -10.76 3.33
CA LEU A 283 10.80 -10.46 2.18
C LEU A 283 11.54 -9.13 2.37
N LEU A 284 10.82 -8.07 2.75
CA LEU A 284 11.41 -6.75 3.00
C LEU A 284 12.43 -6.79 4.15
N ALA A 285 12.12 -7.48 5.25
CA ALA A 285 13.04 -7.61 6.39
C ALA A 285 14.35 -8.31 6.00
N THR A 286 14.26 -9.29 5.10
CA THR A 286 15.40 -10.10 4.65
C THR A 286 16.24 -9.39 3.58
N SER A 287 15.68 -8.41 2.85
CA SER A 287 16.37 -7.71 1.76
C SER A 287 17.24 -6.55 2.24
N ASP A 288 18.22 -6.18 1.42
CA ASP A 288 19.11 -5.05 1.64
C ASP A 288 18.67 -3.79 0.86
N LEU A 289 17.99 -3.98 -0.27
CA LEU A 289 17.38 -2.92 -1.09
C LEU A 289 16.21 -3.49 -1.88
N VAL A 290 15.44 -2.61 -2.56
CA VAL A 290 14.31 -3.02 -3.38
C VAL A 290 14.34 -2.41 -4.78
N LEU A 291 13.90 -3.18 -5.79
CA LEU A 291 13.50 -2.65 -7.10
C LEU A 291 11.98 -2.47 -7.09
N SER A 292 11.50 -1.23 -7.08
CA SER A 292 10.08 -0.98 -6.82
C SER A 292 9.38 -0.10 -7.83
N GLN A 293 8.21 -0.55 -8.26
CA GLN A 293 7.17 0.21 -8.98
C GLN A 293 5.86 0.27 -8.19
N ALA A 294 5.85 -0.29 -6.98
CA ALA A 294 4.69 -0.28 -6.09
C ALA A 294 4.51 1.08 -5.40
N GLY A 295 3.32 1.34 -4.87
CA GLY A 295 3.04 2.51 -4.02
C GLY A 295 3.32 2.20 -2.55
N THR A 296 2.35 1.58 -1.86
CA THR A 296 2.41 1.28 -0.42
C THR A 296 3.63 0.45 -0.04
N ALA A 297 3.96 -0.60 -0.81
CA ALA A 297 5.12 -1.43 -0.52
C ALA A 297 6.46 -0.68 -0.62
N THR A 298 6.57 0.35 -1.50
CA THR A 298 7.76 1.22 -1.53
C THR A 298 7.88 2.04 -0.24
N VAL A 299 6.78 2.61 0.23
CA VAL A 299 6.75 3.34 1.51
C VAL A 299 7.21 2.43 2.65
N GLN A 300 6.70 1.21 2.70
CA GLN A 300 7.05 0.23 3.73
C GLN A 300 8.52 -0.19 3.66
N ALA A 301 9.05 -0.44 2.45
CA ALA A 301 10.47 -0.74 2.26
C ALA A 301 11.37 0.40 2.76
N LEU A 302 11.08 1.64 2.36
CA LEU A 302 11.84 2.82 2.79
C LEU A 302 11.75 3.05 4.31
N GLY A 303 10.57 2.86 4.90
CA GLY A 303 10.37 2.95 6.35
C GLY A 303 11.13 1.87 7.13
N LEU A 304 11.33 0.68 6.54
CA LEU A 304 12.21 -0.35 7.07
C LEU A 304 13.71 -0.07 6.81
N GLY A 305 14.03 1.04 6.14
CA GLY A 305 15.40 1.42 5.82
C GLY A 305 16.00 0.65 4.64
N LYS A 306 15.14 0.16 3.73
CA LYS A 306 15.59 -0.48 2.50
C LYS A 306 15.54 0.54 1.37
N PRO A 307 16.69 1.03 0.85
CA PRO A 307 16.71 1.97 -0.26
C PRO A 307 16.03 1.37 -1.50
N ALA A 308 15.35 2.23 -2.26
CA ALA A 308 14.59 1.80 -3.42
C ALA A 308 15.21 2.32 -4.72
N ILE A 309 15.28 1.47 -5.72
CA ILE A 309 15.49 1.87 -7.11
C ILE A 309 14.14 1.79 -7.83
N THR A 310 13.76 2.85 -8.51
CA THR A 310 12.56 2.92 -9.36
C THR A 310 12.91 3.49 -10.73
N PHE A 311 12.09 3.22 -11.72
CA PHE A 311 12.27 3.77 -13.06
C PHE A 311 10.98 4.43 -13.56
N VAL A 312 11.14 5.43 -14.44
CA VAL A 312 10.03 6.20 -14.99
C VAL A 312 9.49 5.51 -16.24
N ASN A 313 8.35 4.82 -16.12
CA ASN A 313 7.69 4.31 -17.31
C ASN A 313 7.06 5.48 -18.11
N PRO A 314 7.21 5.54 -19.46
CA PRO A 314 6.63 6.61 -20.27
C PRO A 314 5.10 6.77 -20.13
N ARG A 315 4.40 5.72 -19.72
CA ARG A 315 2.95 5.73 -19.47
C ARG A 315 2.57 6.26 -18.08
N ASP A 316 3.52 6.41 -17.16
CA ASP A 316 3.28 6.95 -15.84
C ASP A 316 3.03 8.47 -15.86
N ARG A 317 2.31 8.98 -14.87
CA ARG A 317 2.16 10.41 -14.64
C ARG A 317 3.43 10.98 -14.05
N ARG A 318 4.00 12.01 -14.67
CA ARG A 318 5.18 12.72 -14.13
C ARG A 318 4.95 13.29 -12.73
N SER A 319 3.76 13.84 -12.48
CA SER A 319 3.41 14.40 -11.15
C SER A 319 3.53 13.37 -10.03
N ARG A 320 3.24 12.10 -10.29
CA ARG A 320 3.43 11.03 -9.30
C ARG A 320 4.87 10.97 -8.82
N PHE A 321 5.81 10.88 -9.76
CA PHE A 321 7.23 10.77 -9.41
C PHE A 321 7.74 12.01 -8.69
N THR A 322 7.28 13.20 -9.08
CA THR A 322 7.64 14.46 -8.43
C THR A 322 7.16 14.49 -6.98
N ASP A 323 5.87 14.19 -6.74
CA ASP A 323 5.27 14.17 -5.40
C ASP A 323 5.93 13.14 -4.49
N GLU A 324 6.15 11.93 -5.02
CA GLU A 324 6.80 10.86 -4.27
C GLU A 324 8.28 11.17 -4.02
N GLN A 325 8.98 11.84 -4.97
CA GLN A 325 10.37 12.21 -4.77
C GLN A 325 10.52 13.28 -3.68
N MET A 326 9.57 14.18 -3.54
CA MET A 326 9.54 15.12 -2.43
C MET A 326 9.40 14.40 -1.07
N LEU A 327 8.65 13.30 -1.01
CA LEU A 327 8.50 12.49 0.19
C LEU A 327 9.75 11.64 0.45
N PHE A 328 10.22 10.89 -0.56
CA PHE A 328 11.25 9.86 -0.38
C PHE A 328 12.68 10.43 -0.38
N GLY A 329 12.89 11.58 -1.03
CA GLY A 329 14.21 12.17 -1.18
C GLY A 329 15.21 11.20 -1.84
N GLU A 330 16.44 11.22 -1.38
CA GLU A 330 17.52 10.37 -1.89
C GLU A 330 17.32 8.87 -1.60
N ALA A 331 16.48 8.51 -0.63
CA ALA A 331 16.22 7.10 -0.29
C ALA A 331 15.63 6.31 -1.48
N ARG A 332 15.07 7.02 -2.49
CA ARG A 332 14.64 6.46 -3.75
C ARG A 332 15.47 6.99 -4.91
N THR A 333 16.26 6.12 -5.53
CA THR A 333 16.97 6.40 -6.78
C THR A 333 16.01 6.22 -7.96
N VAL A 334 15.84 7.27 -8.78
CA VAL A 334 14.98 7.24 -9.97
C VAL A 334 15.87 7.18 -11.20
N VAL A 335 15.65 6.18 -12.06
CA VAL A 335 16.42 5.96 -13.30
C VAL A 335 15.50 5.88 -14.51
N THR A 336 16.06 5.84 -15.72
CA THR A 336 15.32 5.57 -16.96
C THR A 336 14.81 4.13 -16.99
N ALA A 337 13.71 3.89 -17.74
CA ALA A 337 13.07 2.58 -17.85
C ALA A 337 13.80 1.69 -18.87
N ASP A 338 15.05 1.40 -18.59
CA ASP A 338 15.88 0.49 -19.37
C ASP A 338 16.79 -0.36 -18.45
N ALA A 339 17.08 -1.57 -18.88
CA ALA A 339 17.85 -2.53 -18.08
C ALA A 339 19.28 -2.05 -17.77
N PRO A 340 20.03 -1.38 -18.67
CA PRO A 340 21.35 -0.85 -18.37
C PRO A 340 21.35 0.19 -17.24
N ALA A 341 20.41 1.14 -17.24
CA ALA A 341 20.33 2.17 -16.20
C ALA A 341 19.96 1.58 -14.83
N ILE A 342 18.98 0.67 -14.81
CA ILE A 342 18.58 -0.06 -13.58
C ILE A 342 19.75 -0.91 -13.08
N GLY A 343 20.45 -1.64 -13.97
CA GLY A 343 21.59 -2.47 -13.63
C GLY A 343 22.80 -1.66 -13.11
N ALA A 344 23.04 -0.46 -13.64
CA ALA A 344 24.06 0.45 -13.14
C ALA A 344 23.75 0.95 -11.72
N ALA A 345 22.50 1.33 -11.45
CA ALA A 345 22.05 1.72 -10.10
C ALA A 345 22.14 0.55 -9.11
N LEU A 346 21.75 -0.65 -9.55
CA LEU A 346 21.91 -1.89 -8.74
C LEU A 346 23.37 -2.14 -8.39
N ARG A 347 24.27 -2.15 -9.37
CA ARG A 347 25.73 -2.35 -9.13
C ARG A 347 26.24 -1.37 -8.10
N LYS A 348 25.92 -0.08 -8.24
CA LYS A 348 26.35 0.95 -7.28
C LYS A 348 25.89 0.61 -5.87
N LEU A 349 24.59 0.33 -5.66
CA LEU A 349 24.07 0.06 -4.32
C LEU A 349 24.49 -1.32 -3.79
N LEU A 350 24.75 -2.32 -4.63
CA LEU A 350 25.23 -3.62 -4.18
C LEU A 350 26.71 -3.55 -3.71
N SER A 351 27.52 -2.67 -4.30
CA SER A 351 28.95 -2.53 -3.95
C SER A 351 29.23 -1.52 -2.83
N ASP A 352 28.26 -0.67 -2.45
CA ASP A 352 28.45 0.42 -1.49
C ASP A 352 27.52 0.28 -0.28
N ASP A 353 28.04 -0.35 0.79
CA ASP A 353 27.32 -0.60 2.02
C ASP A 353 27.06 0.71 2.82
N GLU A 354 27.99 1.66 2.76
CA GLU A 354 27.85 2.93 3.44
C GLU A 354 26.71 3.73 2.82
N GLU A 355 26.65 3.80 1.50
CA GLU A 355 25.56 4.46 0.77
C GLU A 355 24.22 3.77 1.02
N ARG A 356 24.15 2.44 1.03
CA ARG A 356 22.90 1.73 1.37
C ARG A 356 22.41 2.10 2.76
N ARG A 357 23.31 2.14 3.76
CA ARG A 357 22.94 2.54 5.13
C ARG A 357 22.50 4.01 5.20
N ARG A 358 23.21 4.91 4.53
CA ARG A 358 22.88 6.33 4.45
C ARG A 358 21.47 6.54 3.88
N LEU A 359 21.19 5.94 2.72
CA LEU A 359 19.89 6.03 2.05
C LEU A 359 18.78 5.37 2.88
N GLY A 360 19.06 4.24 3.52
CA GLY A 360 18.16 3.57 4.42
C GLY A 360 17.75 4.43 5.62
N ASN A 361 18.70 5.16 6.21
CA ASN A 361 18.42 6.10 7.31
C ASN A 361 17.57 7.28 6.85
N ILE A 362 17.83 7.83 5.66
CA ILE A 362 16.96 8.86 5.06
C ILE A 362 15.53 8.32 4.89
N GLY A 363 15.40 7.09 4.39
CA GLY A 363 14.09 6.43 4.23
C GLY A 363 13.32 6.36 5.55
N ARG A 364 13.93 5.86 6.63
CA ARG A 364 13.32 5.78 7.95
C ARG A 364 12.87 7.16 8.46
N GLN A 365 13.72 8.17 8.35
CA GLN A 365 13.41 9.52 8.82
C GLN A 365 12.24 10.15 8.06
N ARG A 366 12.18 9.95 6.74
CA ARG A 366 11.15 10.58 5.90
C ARG A 366 9.80 9.87 5.94
N ILE A 367 9.80 8.57 6.14
CA ILE A 367 8.58 7.77 6.22
C ILE A 367 7.98 7.77 7.62
N GLY A 368 8.80 7.86 8.64
CA GLY A 368 8.42 7.70 10.03
C GLY A 368 8.28 6.23 10.43
N GLY A 369 8.27 5.99 11.73
CA GLY A 369 8.15 4.66 12.32
C GLY A 369 6.69 4.20 12.51
N PRO A 370 6.51 2.96 12.99
CA PRO A 370 5.21 2.47 13.48
C PRO A 370 4.78 3.21 14.77
N GLY A 371 3.59 2.92 15.27
CA GLY A 371 3.02 3.45 16.52
C GLY A 371 1.62 4.04 16.37
N ALA A 372 1.19 4.33 15.12
CA ALA A 372 -0.14 4.88 14.89
C ALA A 372 -1.25 3.89 15.25
N MET A 373 -1.02 2.59 15.08
CA MET A 373 -2.04 1.56 15.28
C MET A 373 -2.62 1.56 16.69
N HIS A 374 -1.77 1.63 17.71
CA HIS A 374 -2.21 1.66 19.11
C HIS A 374 -3.05 2.90 19.40
N ALA A 375 -2.56 4.08 19.01
CA ALA A 375 -3.30 5.34 19.18
C ALA A 375 -4.65 5.36 18.43
N ILE A 376 -4.73 4.71 17.27
CA ILE A 376 -5.98 4.58 16.52
C ILE A 376 -6.97 3.68 17.28
N ILE A 377 -6.53 2.50 17.74
CA ILE A 377 -7.39 1.58 18.50
C ILE A 377 -7.90 2.25 19.76
N ASP A 378 -7.04 2.89 20.55
CA ASP A 378 -7.41 3.62 21.77
C ASP A 378 -8.48 4.69 21.48
N ALA A 379 -8.30 5.48 20.42
CA ALA A 379 -9.26 6.51 20.04
C ALA A 379 -10.60 5.94 19.52
N LEU A 380 -10.60 4.75 18.96
CA LEU A 380 -11.81 4.07 18.52
C LEU A 380 -12.57 3.47 19.69
N MET A 381 -11.89 3.05 20.75
CA MET A 381 -12.48 2.39 21.93
C MET A 381 -12.89 3.39 23.02
N GLY A 382 -12.28 4.59 23.07
CA GLY A 382 -12.66 5.68 23.97
C GLY A 382 -13.72 6.58 23.37
#